data_af2e2e8b3aadd0b276d66d361dbe64e1
#
_entry.id   af2e2e8b3aadd0b276d66d361dbe64e1
#
_cell.length_a   1.000
_cell.length_b   1.000
_cell.length_c   1.000
_cell.angle_alpha   90.00
_cell.angle_beta   90.00
_cell.angle_gamma   90.00
#
_symmetry.space_group_name_H-M   'P 1'
#
loop_
_entity.id
_entity.type
_entity.pdbx_description
1 polymer ?
#
loop_
_entity_poly.entity_id
_entity_poly.type
_entity_poly.pdbx_seq_one_letter_code
_entity_poly.pdbx_strand_id
1 'polypeptide(L)'
;PTRKVTSGCNNANAARNGFGDTLDVYGYNYKPWAYKDFAKDRPHQPFYGAETASCVSSRGEYFFPVDWNKGKGFYLYQVSSYDLYAPGWANRPDVEFAAQEDNPNSAGEYVWTGFDYIGEPTPYNLDATNALNVPEGPEREKLMAELKKLGDRAPSRSSYFGIVDLCGFKKDRFYIYQAHWRPDLKMAHILPHWNWPERKGQVTP
;
A
#
# COMPACT_ATOMS: atom_id res chain seq x y z
N PRO A 1 -10.77 -32.27 -1.76
CA PRO A 1 -11.45 -30.96 -1.76
C PRO A 1 -12.05 -30.65 -3.13
N THR A 2 -13.21 -30.03 -3.15
CA THR A 2 -13.87 -29.60 -4.41
C THR A 2 -13.37 -28.23 -4.91
N ARG A 3 -12.53 -27.57 -4.13
CA ARG A 3 -11.94 -26.26 -4.42
C ARG A 3 -10.44 -26.30 -4.19
N LYS A 4 -9.74 -25.45 -4.91
CA LYS A 4 -8.30 -25.25 -4.76
C LYS A 4 -7.96 -24.60 -3.43
N VAL A 5 -6.84 -25.00 -2.85
CA VAL A 5 -6.32 -24.47 -1.57
C VAL A 5 -5.20 -23.49 -1.86
N THR A 6 -5.26 -22.36 -1.20
CA THR A 6 -4.22 -21.32 -1.28
C THR A 6 -3.97 -20.67 0.07
N SER A 7 -2.85 -19.98 0.21
CA SER A 7 -2.52 -19.17 1.39
C SER A 7 -1.66 -17.97 0.96
N GLY A 8 -1.88 -16.81 1.58
CA GLY A 8 -0.98 -15.66 1.48
C GLY A 8 0.24 -15.84 2.37
N CYS A 9 1.44 -15.70 1.81
CA CYS A 9 2.69 -15.97 2.50
C CYS A 9 3.62 -14.76 2.49
N ASN A 10 3.87 -14.20 3.67
CA ASN A 10 4.86 -13.12 3.82
C ASN A 10 6.30 -13.64 3.97
N ASN A 11 6.49 -14.92 4.27
CA ASN A 11 7.81 -15.54 4.32
C ASN A 11 8.12 -16.24 3.01
N ALA A 12 9.08 -15.70 2.23
CA ALA A 12 9.47 -16.28 0.95
C ALA A 12 10.00 -17.73 1.06
N ASN A 13 10.58 -18.10 2.20
CA ASN A 13 11.09 -19.47 2.42
C ASN A 13 9.96 -20.49 2.62
N ALA A 14 8.73 -20.06 2.90
CA ALA A 14 7.59 -20.96 3.02
C ALA A 14 7.31 -21.72 1.70
N ALA A 15 7.71 -21.18 0.57
CA ALA A 15 7.66 -21.88 -0.71
C ALA A 15 8.58 -23.11 -0.80
N ARG A 16 9.64 -23.17 0.05
CA ARG A 16 10.72 -24.16 -0.05
C ARG A 16 10.86 -25.08 1.16
N ASN A 17 10.06 -24.89 2.21
CA ASN A 17 10.15 -25.67 3.47
C ASN A 17 9.08 -26.79 3.58
N GLY A 18 8.44 -27.14 2.49
CA GLY A 18 7.35 -28.14 2.44
C GLY A 18 5.95 -27.55 2.55
N PHE A 19 5.76 -26.33 3.09
CA PHE A 19 4.45 -25.69 3.17
C PHE A 19 3.87 -25.42 1.77
N GLY A 20 4.69 -24.92 0.85
CA GLY A 20 4.27 -24.67 -0.53
C GLY A 20 3.73 -25.92 -1.25
N ASP A 21 4.17 -27.13 -0.85
CA ASP A 21 3.73 -28.39 -1.45
C ASP A 21 2.32 -28.78 -1.03
N THR A 22 1.79 -28.19 0.03
CA THR A 22 0.43 -28.42 0.52
C THR A 22 -0.62 -27.56 -0.17
N LEU A 23 -0.19 -26.60 -1.00
CA LEU A 23 -1.05 -25.63 -1.67
C LEU A 23 -1.21 -25.94 -3.16
N ASP A 24 -2.41 -25.78 -3.69
CA ASP A 24 -2.68 -25.82 -5.12
C ASP A 24 -2.20 -24.57 -5.86
N VAL A 25 -2.31 -23.40 -5.20
CA VAL A 25 -1.89 -22.11 -5.71
C VAL A 25 -1.15 -21.39 -4.59
N TYR A 26 0.04 -20.88 -4.88
CA TYR A 26 0.86 -20.19 -3.86
C TYR A 26 0.62 -18.68 -3.90
N GLY A 27 0.33 -18.06 -2.75
CA GLY A 27 0.15 -16.62 -2.62
C GLY A 27 1.37 -15.94 -1.98
N TYR A 28 1.90 -14.92 -2.62
CA TYR A 28 2.96 -14.08 -2.06
C TYR A 28 2.41 -12.77 -1.51
N ASN A 29 2.89 -12.36 -0.33
CA ASN A 29 2.65 -11.03 0.20
C ASN A 29 3.93 -10.19 0.01
N TYR A 30 3.87 -9.16 -0.85
CA TYR A 30 4.95 -8.18 -1.06
C TYR A 30 6.31 -8.78 -1.46
N LYS A 31 6.33 -9.81 -2.28
CA LYS A 31 7.56 -10.51 -2.70
C LYS A 31 7.68 -10.64 -4.23
N PRO A 32 7.49 -9.56 -5.03
CA PRO A 32 7.56 -9.66 -6.49
C PRO A 32 8.92 -10.17 -6.97
N TRP A 33 9.98 -9.89 -6.23
CA TRP A 33 11.32 -10.39 -6.51
C TRP A 33 11.47 -11.93 -6.43
N ALA A 34 10.56 -12.62 -5.74
CA ALA A 34 10.59 -14.09 -5.60
C ALA A 34 9.87 -14.82 -6.73
N TYR A 35 9.08 -14.15 -7.55
CA TYR A 35 8.23 -14.76 -8.58
C TYR A 35 9.03 -15.56 -9.61
N LYS A 36 10.11 -14.97 -10.11
CA LYS A 36 10.98 -15.62 -11.10
C LYS A 36 11.59 -16.93 -10.61
N ASP A 37 12.10 -16.95 -9.39
CA ASP A 37 12.67 -18.14 -8.79
C ASP A 37 11.60 -19.19 -8.50
N PHE A 38 10.43 -18.77 -8.03
CA PHE A 38 9.31 -19.67 -7.80
C PHE A 38 8.85 -20.33 -9.10
N ALA A 39 8.65 -19.55 -10.16
CA ALA A 39 8.24 -20.06 -11.46
C ALA A 39 9.25 -21.09 -12.05
N LYS A 40 10.54 -20.86 -11.80
CA LYS A 40 11.61 -21.79 -12.19
C LYS A 40 11.59 -23.08 -11.37
N ASP A 41 11.46 -22.95 -10.03
CA ASP A 41 11.52 -24.09 -9.12
C ASP A 41 10.24 -24.93 -9.15
N ARG A 42 9.10 -24.30 -9.50
CA ARG A 42 7.75 -24.89 -9.49
C ARG A 42 6.95 -24.56 -10.76
N PRO A 43 7.40 -25.00 -11.94
CA PRO A 43 6.83 -24.58 -13.23
C PRO A 43 5.36 -25.01 -13.41
N HIS A 44 4.87 -25.98 -12.63
CA HIS A 44 3.50 -26.50 -12.71
C HIS A 44 2.57 -25.96 -11.62
N GLN A 45 3.11 -25.19 -10.65
CA GLN A 45 2.31 -24.62 -9.59
C GLN A 45 2.05 -23.12 -9.90
N PRO A 46 0.78 -22.73 -10.12
CA PRO A 46 0.45 -21.33 -10.28
C PRO A 46 0.65 -20.57 -8.97
N PHE A 47 0.94 -19.27 -9.09
CA PHE A 47 1.06 -18.36 -7.96
C PHE A 47 0.38 -17.02 -8.26
N TYR A 48 0.23 -16.20 -7.25
CA TYR A 48 -0.33 -14.84 -7.36
C TYR A 48 0.21 -13.94 -6.26
N GLY A 49 0.08 -12.63 -6.45
CA GLY A 49 0.28 -11.66 -5.39
C GLY A 49 -0.94 -11.63 -4.46
N ALA A 50 -0.83 -12.26 -3.28
CA ALA A 50 -1.95 -12.34 -2.33
C ALA A 50 -2.18 -11.03 -1.59
N GLU A 51 -1.10 -10.26 -1.37
CA GLU A 51 -1.11 -8.87 -0.98
C GLU A 51 0.02 -8.16 -1.74
N THR A 52 -0.31 -7.16 -2.53
CA THR A 52 0.66 -6.44 -3.35
C THR A 52 0.66 -4.95 -3.07
N ALA A 53 1.72 -4.28 -3.48
CA ALA A 53 1.98 -2.85 -3.37
C ALA A 53 1.98 -2.35 -1.93
N SER A 54 0.83 -2.14 -1.29
CA SER A 54 0.72 -1.56 0.07
C SER A 54 1.24 -0.11 0.15
N CYS A 55 1.08 0.65 -0.93
CA CYS A 55 1.39 2.08 -0.92
C CYS A 55 0.38 2.85 -0.06
N VAL A 56 0.79 4.00 0.44
CA VAL A 56 -0.01 4.85 1.32
C VAL A 56 -0.22 6.23 0.71
N SER A 57 -1.42 6.78 0.85
CA SER A 57 -1.74 8.14 0.42
C SER A 57 -2.98 8.69 1.11
N SER A 58 -3.03 10.02 1.29
CA SER A 58 -4.25 10.76 1.61
C SER A 58 -4.81 11.38 0.34
N ARG A 59 -6.12 11.21 0.11
CA ARG A 59 -6.74 11.74 -1.11
C ARG A 59 -6.62 13.26 -1.17
N GLY A 60 -6.05 13.75 -2.27
CA GLY A 60 -5.95 15.19 -2.57
C GLY A 60 -4.88 15.96 -1.81
N GLU A 61 -4.03 15.29 -1.06
CA GLU A 61 -2.88 15.90 -0.36
C GLU A 61 -1.62 15.79 -1.21
N TYR A 62 -0.92 16.90 -1.41
CA TYR A 62 0.31 16.94 -2.22
C TYR A 62 1.37 17.79 -1.51
N PHE A 63 2.51 17.20 -1.25
CA PHE A 63 3.61 17.85 -0.54
C PHE A 63 4.78 18.15 -1.47
N PHE A 64 5.38 19.30 -1.25
CA PHE A 64 6.49 19.81 -2.07
C PHE A 64 7.70 20.16 -1.19
N PRO A 65 8.94 19.96 -1.68
CA PRO A 65 9.27 19.31 -2.96
C PRO A 65 8.87 17.83 -2.95
N VAL A 66 8.60 17.26 -4.14
CA VAL A 66 8.34 15.82 -4.26
C VAL A 66 9.62 15.05 -3.96
N ASP A 67 9.57 14.17 -2.98
CA ASP A 67 10.68 13.31 -2.62
C ASP A 67 10.44 11.90 -3.19
N TRP A 68 11.40 11.35 -3.90
CA TRP A 68 11.32 10.03 -4.52
C TRP A 68 11.59 8.87 -3.55
N ASN A 69 11.99 9.17 -2.33
CA ASN A 69 12.16 8.15 -1.29
C ASN A 69 10.80 7.71 -0.74
N LYS A 70 10.49 6.42 -0.86
CA LYS A 70 9.21 5.85 -0.44
C LYS A 70 8.89 6.05 1.06
N GLY A 71 9.90 6.26 1.89
CA GLY A 71 9.75 6.53 3.32
C GLY A 71 9.52 8.01 3.66
N LYS A 72 9.29 8.85 2.67
CA LYS A 72 9.02 10.29 2.81
C LYS A 72 7.60 10.64 2.40
N GLY A 73 7.31 11.92 2.20
CA GLY A 73 5.97 12.39 1.80
C GLY A 73 4.94 12.34 2.91
N PHE A 74 5.37 12.33 4.17
CA PHE A 74 4.54 12.28 5.37
C PHE A 74 4.59 13.63 6.11
N TYR A 75 3.44 14.22 6.37
CA TYR A 75 3.35 15.49 7.09
C TYR A 75 2.00 15.65 7.77
N LEU A 76 2.00 16.04 9.04
CA LEU A 76 0.80 16.31 9.83
C LEU A 76 -0.29 15.21 9.72
N TYR A 77 0.13 13.95 9.88
CA TYR A 77 -0.75 12.78 9.79
C TYR A 77 -1.45 12.62 8.44
N GLN A 78 -0.90 13.21 7.38
CA GLN A 78 -1.29 12.98 6.00
C GLN A 78 -0.13 12.39 5.21
N VAL A 79 -0.44 11.76 4.10
CA VAL A 79 0.52 11.19 3.17
C VAL A 79 0.28 11.78 1.80
N SER A 80 1.34 12.29 1.18
CA SER A 80 1.23 12.90 -0.15
C SER A 80 0.63 11.91 -1.18
N SER A 81 -0.25 12.41 -2.02
CA SER A 81 -1.02 11.61 -2.99
C SER A 81 -0.23 11.22 -4.25
N TYR A 82 0.98 11.75 -4.42
CA TYR A 82 1.90 11.18 -5.39
C TYR A 82 2.18 9.73 -5.03
N ASP A 83 1.88 8.78 -5.89
CA ASP A 83 1.93 7.34 -5.59
C ASP A 83 3.35 6.77 -5.50
N LEU A 84 4.19 7.44 -4.71
CA LEU A 84 5.60 7.14 -4.47
C LEU A 84 5.84 6.54 -3.09
N TYR A 85 4.91 6.71 -2.15
CA TYR A 85 5.14 6.50 -0.73
C TYR A 85 4.57 5.18 -0.26
N ALA A 86 5.36 4.48 0.56
CA ALA A 86 5.03 3.14 1.01
C ALA A 86 5.86 2.78 2.26
N PRO A 87 5.38 1.88 3.13
CA PRO A 87 6.18 1.30 4.19
C PRO A 87 7.35 0.46 3.64
N GLY A 88 8.29 0.12 4.52
CA GLY A 88 9.55 -0.53 4.11
C GLY A 88 9.39 -1.82 3.32
N TRP A 89 8.40 -2.63 3.66
CA TRP A 89 8.10 -3.93 2.99
C TRP A 89 7.39 -3.80 1.66
N ALA A 90 6.77 -2.67 1.39
CA ALA A 90 5.89 -2.43 0.25
C ALA A 90 6.65 -2.04 -1.01
N ASN A 91 5.98 -2.19 -2.15
CA ASN A 91 6.47 -1.80 -3.46
C ASN A 91 5.47 -0.86 -4.14
N ARG A 92 5.95 -0.10 -5.12
CA ARG A 92 5.04 0.66 -6.00
C ARG A 92 4.31 -0.30 -6.94
N PRO A 93 3.12 0.09 -7.43
CA PRO A 93 2.34 -0.75 -8.35
C PRO A 93 3.11 -1.17 -9.62
N ASP A 94 3.93 -0.29 -10.18
CA ASP A 94 4.74 -0.58 -11.37
C ASP A 94 5.72 -1.74 -11.16
N VAL A 95 6.27 -1.88 -9.98
CA VAL A 95 7.15 -3.01 -9.61
C VAL A 95 6.39 -4.33 -9.56
N GLU A 96 5.18 -4.30 -9.01
CA GLU A 96 4.32 -5.50 -8.95
C GLU A 96 3.83 -5.90 -10.34
N PHE A 97 3.42 -4.93 -11.16
CA PHE A 97 2.99 -5.18 -12.54
C PHE A 97 4.09 -5.81 -13.38
N ALA A 98 5.28 -5.22 -13.37
CA ALA A 98 6.43 -5.76 -14.12
C ALA A 98 6.76 -7.19 -13.69
N ALA A 99 6.75 -7.48 -12.39
CA ALA A 99 7.03 -8.82 -11.89
C ALA A 99 5.98 -9.86 -12.33
N GLN A 100 4.72 -9.45 -12.48
CA GLN A 100 3.66 -10.34 -12.96
C GLN A 100 3.77 -10.56 -14.48
N GLU A 101 4.01 -9.52 -15.25
CA GLU A 101 4.17 -9.57 -16.70
C GLU A 101 5.37 -10.43 -17.11
N ASP A 102 6.47 -10.36 -16.37
CA ASP A 102 7.68 -11.16 -16.60
C ASP A 102 7.49 -12.65 -16.25
N ASN A 103 6.40 -13.01 -15.57
CA ASN A 103 6.17 -14.37 -15.08
C ASN A 103 4.79 -14.91 -15.52
N PRO A 104 4.70 -15.65 -16.62
CA PRO A 104 3.44 -16.12 -17.19
C PRO A 104 2.67 -17.12 -16.31
N ASN A 105 3.32 -17.69 -15.27
CA ASN A 105 2.67 -18.54 -14.27
C ASN A 105 1.94 -17.73 -13.18
N SER A 106 2.07 -16.40 -13.18
CA SER A 106 1.35 -15.52 -12.27
C SER A 106 -0.12 -15.47 -12.66
N ALA A 107 -1.00 -15.74 -11.71
CA ALA A 107 -2.44 -15.65 -11.90
C ALA A 107 -3.00 -14.23 -11.64
N GLY A 108 -2.12 -13.25 -11.36
CA GLY A 108 -2.49 -11.87 -11.06
C GLY A 108 -2.23 -11.46 -9.62
N GLU A 109 -2.97 -10.48 -9.14
CA GLU A 109 -2.74 -9.90 -7.81
C GLU A 109 -4.01 -9.47 -7.08
N TYR A 110 -3.88 -9.35 -5.77
CA TYR A 110 -4.80 -8.64 -4.89
C TYR A 110 -4.05 -7.51 -4.21
N VAL A 111 -4.37 -6.28 -4.60
CA VAL A 111 -3.73 -5.10 -4.02
C VAL A 111 -4.11 -4.92 -2.56
N TRP A 112 -3.16 -4.58 -1.71
CA TRP A 112 -3.41 -4.10 -0.37
C TRP A 112 -3.45 -2.57 -0.37
N THR A 113 -4.64 -1.94 -0.36
CA THR A 113 -5.95 -2.59 -0.34
C THR A 113 -6.94 -1.84 -1.21
N GLY A 114 -8.07 -2.44 -1.53
CA GLY A 114 -9.12 -1.81 -2.35
C GLY A 114 -9.71 -0.55 -1.70
N PHE A 115 -9.97 -0.60 -0.40
CA PHE A 115 -10.55 0.51 0.37
C PHE A 115 -9.70 0.80 1.60
N ASP A 116 -9.68 2.06 2.04
CA ASP A 116 -9.22 2.37 3.39
C ASP A 116 -10.15 1.69 4.40
N TYR A 117 -9.63 1.40 5.57
CA TYR A 117 -10.37 0.73 6.65
C TYR A 117 -9.99 1.33 8.01
N ILE A 118 -10.83 1.12 9.01
CA ILE A 118 -10.57 1.57 10.37
C ILE A 118 -9.47 0.70 10.97
N GLY A 119 -8.50 1.34 11.60
CA GLY A 119 -7.31 0.74 12.17
C GLY A 119 -6.10 0.84 11.24
N GLU A 120 -4.98 0.28 11.65
CA GLU A 120 -3.71 0.22 10.94
C GLU A 120 -3.30 1.53 10.25
N PRO A 121 -3.11 2.62 10.98
CA PRO A 121 -2.83 3.94 10.40
C PRO A 121 -1.37 4.08 9.93
N THR A 122 -0.79 3.08 9.30
CA THR A 122 0.56 3.13 8.72
C THR A 122 0.65 4.28 7.69
N PRO A 123 1.65 5.16 7.75
CA PRO A 123 2.93 5.02 8.47
C PRO A 123 2.94 5.49 9.93
N TYR A 124 1.82 5.92 10.48
CA TYR A 124 1.71 6.53 11.81
C TYR A 124 1.38 5.54 12.93
N ASN A 125 1.45 4.26 12.67
CA ASN A 125 1.13 3.18 13.61
C ASN A 125 2.16 2.98 14.72
N LEU A 126 3.37 3.49 14.57
CA LEU A 126 4.47 3.36 15.52
C LEU A 126 4.74 4.63 16.34
N ASP A 127 4.04 5.71 16.04
CA ASP A 127 4.19 6.96 16.77
C ASP A 127 3.18 7.06 17.93
N ALA A 128 3.22 8.22 18.60
CA ALA A 128 2.33 8.57 19.71
C ALA A 128 0.83 8.49 19.41
N THR A 129 0.45 8.14 18.20
CA THR A 129 -0.95 8.05 17.79
C THR A 129 -1.63 6.80 18.32
N ASN A 130 -0.88 5.81 18.77
CA ASN A 130 -1.39 4.51 19.18
C ASN A 130 -1.40 4.34 20.71
N ALA A 131 -1.91 5.36 21.41
CA ALA A 131 -2.00 5.35 22.89
C ALA A 131 -2.76 4.13 23.45
N LEU A 132 -3.62 3.50 22.63
CA LEU A 132 -4.35 2.29 23.04
C LEU A 132 -3.44 1.07 23.23
N ASN A 133 -2.26 1.06 22.59
CA ASN A 133 -1.28 0.00 22.74
C ASN A 133 -0.30 0.22 23.89
N VAL A 134 -0.38 1.39 24.55
CA VAL A 134 0.43 1.68 25.73
C VAL A 134 -0.37 1.28 26.97
N PRO A 135 0.18 0.46 27.87
CA PRO A 135 -0.49 0.09 29.12
C PRO A 135 -0.92 1.32 29.92
N GLU A 136 -1.99 1.18 30.69
CA GLU A 136 -2.43 2.25 31.58
C GLU A 136 -1.33 2.62 32.58
N GLY A 137 -1.11 3.93 32.73
CA GLY A 137 -0.05 4.46 33.59
C GLY A 137 0.50 5.81 33.12
N PRO A 138 1.53 6.32 33.79
CA PRO A 138 2.08 7.66 33.55
C PRO A 138 2.54 7.90 32.10
N GLU A 139 3.04 6.87 31.42
CA GLU A 139 3.48 6.96 30.04
C GLU A 139 2.29 7.19 29.09
N ARG A 140 1.21 6.44 29.29
CA ARG A 140 -0.03 6.63 28.51
C ARG A 140 -0.67 7.99 28.77
N GLU A 141 -0.67 8.45 30.04
CA GLU A 141 -1.19 9.77 30.41
C GLU A 141 -0.42 10.90 29.74
N LYS A 142 0.90 10.82 29.75
CA LYS A 142 1.78 11.76 29.04
C LYS A 142 1.46 11.77 27.55
N LEU A 143 1.37 10.61 26.94
CA LEU A 143 1.04 10.44 25.54
C LEU A 143 -0.34 11.04 25.20
N MET A 144 -1.36 10.76 26.01
CA MET A 144 -2.69 11.32 25.83
C MET A 144 -2.71 12.85 25.97
N ALA A 145 -1.88 13.41 26.86
CA ALA A 145 -1.73 14.85 27.00
C ALA A 145 -1.06 15.49 25.77
N GLU A 146 -0.12 14.83 25.16
CA GLU A 146 0.51 15.25 23.91
C GLU A 146 -0.47 15.19 22.73
N LEU A 147 -1.21 14.09 22.60
CA LEU A 147 -2.25 13.95 21.58
C LEU A 147 -3.32 15.04 21.70
N LYS A 148 -3.72 15.38 22.92
CA LYS A 148 -4.70 16.46 23.16
C LYS A 148 -4.21 17.83 22.66
N LYS A 149 -2.90 18.09 22.66
CA LYS A 149 -2.32 19.34 22.14
C LYS A 149 -2.42 19.45 20.62
N LEU A 150 -2.58 18.34 19.92
CA LEU A 150 -2.72 18.31 18.47
C LEU A 150 -4.09 18.82 17.99
N GLY A 151 -5.10 18.85 18.88
CA GLY A 151 -6.44 19.34 18.55
C GLY A 151 -7.02 18.61 17.33
N ASP A 152 -7.49 19.36 16.34
CA ASP A 152 -8.05 18.83 15.10
C ASP A 152 -7.03 18.08 14.19
N ARG A 153 -5.76 18.11 14.57
CA ARG A 153 -4.69 17.33 13.94
C ARG A 153 -4.51 15.96 14.58
N ALA A 154 -5.52 15.48 15.30
CA ALA A 154 -5.47 14.15 15.88
C ALA A 154 -5.16 13.10 14.79
N PRO A 155 -4.34 12.09 15.12
CA PRO A 155 -3.95 11.07 14.15
C PRO A 155 -5.15 10.36 13.56
N SER A 156 -5.06 10.03 12.29
CA SER A 156 -6.05 9.18 11.64
C SER A 156 -6.19 7.85 12.37
N ARG A 157 -7.40 7.37 12.48
CA ARG A 157 -7.72 6.00 12.90
C ARG A 157 -7.97 5.10 11.70
N SER A 158 -7.87 5.65 10.51
CA SER A 158 -8.03 4.97 9.24
C SER A 158 -6.67 4.56 8.67
N SER A 159 -6.66 3.49 7.91
CA SER A 159 -5.52 3.17 7.06
C SER A 159 -5.35 4.22 5.95
N TYR A 160 -4.16 4.23 5.33
CA TYR A 160 -3.83 5.04 4.15
C TYR A 160 -3.62 4.17 2.91
N PHE A 161 -3.86 2.86 3.00
CA PHE A 161 -3.55 1.88 1.97
C PHE A 161 -4.57 1.83 0.83
N GLY A 162 -5.80 2.24 1.08
CA GLY A 162 -6.88 2.11 0.11
C GLY A 162 -6.59 2.79 -1.23
N ILE A 163 -6.98 2.17 -2.33
CA ILE A 163 -7.07 2.85 -3.64
C ILE A 163 -8.35 3.71 -3.73
N VAL A 164 -9.30 3.43 -2.84
CA VAL A 164 -10.50 4.22 -2.56
C VAL A 164 -10.51 4.57 -1.08
N ASP A 165 -10.90 5.79 -0.72
CA ASP A 165 -10.97 6.23 0.67
C ASP A 165 -12.23 5.70 1.40
N LEU A 166 -12.31 5.94 2.72
CA LEU A 166 -13.47 5.53 3.55
C LEU A 166 -14.81 6.11 3.10
N CYS A 167 -14.79 7.23 2.39
CA CYS A 167 -16.00 7.88 1.87
C CYS A 167 -16.39 7.35 0.49
N GLY A 168 -15.65 6.41 -0.07
CA GLY A 168 -15.89 5.84 -1.39
C GLY A 168 -15.30 6.66 -2.55
N PHE A 169 -14.45 7.66 -2.27
CA PHE A 169 -13.80 8.44 -3.31
C PHE A 169 -12.49 7.80 -3.78
N LYS A 170 -12.29 7.81 -5.08
CA LYS A 170 -11.07 7.33 -5.72
C LYS A 170 -9.88 8.20 -5.31
N LYS A 171 -8.78 7.57 -4.90
CA LYS A 171 -7.48 8.22 -4.77
C LYS A 171 -6.75 8.21 -6.12
N ASP A 172 -5.65 8.97 -6.26
CA ASP A 172 -4.90 9.02 -7.53
C ASP A 172 -4.41 7.64 -7.96
N ARG A 173 -4.01 6.81 -7.01
CA ARG A 173 -3.63 5.41 -7.22
C ARG A 173 -4.70 4.56 -7.91
N PHE A 174 -5.98 4.84 -7.70
CA PHE A 174 -7.06 4.14 -8.40
C PHE A 174 -6.87 4.18 -9.92
N TYR A 175 -6.44 5.31 -10.44
CA TYR A 175 -6.30 5.51 -11.88
C TYR A 175 -5.09 4.79 -12.47
N ILE A 176 -4.04 4.54 -11.67
CA ILE A 176 -2.91 3.68 -12.07
C ILE A 176 -3.38 2.25 -12.27
N TYR A 177 -4.13 1.70 -11.31
CA TYR A 177 -4.72 0.37 -11.43
C TYR A 177 -5.74 0.28 -12.55
N GLN A 178 -6.59 1.29 -12.72
CA GLN A 178 -7.54 1.34 -13.82
C GLN A 178 -6.85 1.32 -15.18
N ALA A 179 -5.78 2.08 -15.34
CA ALA A 179 -5.01 2.11 -16.59
C ALA A 179 -4.37 0.75 -16.91
N HIS A 180 -3.90 0.04 -15.91
CA HIS A 180 -3.25 -1.25 -16.08
C HIS A 180 -4.26 -2.40 -16.25
N TRP A 181 -5.29 -2.48 -15.39
CA TRP A 181 -6.25 -3.57 -15.41
C TRP A 181 -7.39 -3.43 -16.44
N ARG A 182 -7.57 -2.21 -16.97
CA ARG A 182 -8.63 -1.91 -17.95
C ARG A 182 -8.05 -1.23 -19.20
N PRO A 183 -7.19 -1.92 -19.95
CA PRO A 183 -6.59 -1.37 -21.18
C PRO A 183 -7.64 -1.06 -22.28
N ASP A 184 -8.84 -1.63 -22.15
CA ASP A 184 -10.00 -1.33 -22.98
C ASP A 184 -10.58 0.08 -22.75
N LEU A 185 -10.32 0.67 -21.58
CA LEU A 185 -10.79 2.02 -21.26
C LEU A 185 -9.75 3.07 -21.67
N LYS A 186 -10.12 3.91 -22.64
CA LYS A 186 -9.34 5.11 -22.92
C LYS A 186 -9.53 6.11 -21.79
N MET A 187 -8.45 6.44 -21.12
CA MET A 187 -8.48 7.38 -20.00
C MET A 187 -7.23 8.25 -19.94
N ALA A 188 -7.36 9.38 -19.28
CA ALA A 188 -6.27 10.19 -18.79
C ALA A 188 -6.61 10.64 -17.38
N HIS A 189 -5.63 10.65 -16.49
CA HIS A 189 -5.76 11.22 -15.16
C HIS A 189 -4.61 12.18 -14.93
N ILE A 190 -4.93 13.37 -14.50
CA ILE A 190 -3.96 14.44 -14.25
C ILE A 190 -3.95 14.70 -12.76
N LEU A 191 -2.79 14.57 -12.15
CA LEU A 191 -2.53 15.03 -10.80
C LEU A 191 -1.40 16.08 -10.87
N PRO A 192 -1.33 16.96 -9.93
CA PRO A 192 -2.21 17.22 -8.78
C PRO A 192 -3.38 18.15 -9.12
N HIS A 193 -4.17 18.57 -8.12
CA HIS A 193 -5.36 19.41 -8.31
C HIS A 193 -5.12 20.87 -8.78
N TRP A 194 -3.88 21.33 -8.86
CA TRP A 194 -3.47 22.64 -9.40
C TRP A 194 -3.96 23.89 -8.63
N ASN A 195 -4.44 23.75 -7.42
CA ASN A 195 -5.00 24.83 -6.61
C ASN A 195 -4.07 25.25 -5.49
N TRP A 196 -2.93 25.85 -5.85
CA TRP A 196 -1.96 26.39 -4.90
C TRP A 196 -1.59 27.82 -5.26
N PRO A 197 -2.38 28.82 -4.81
CA PRO A 197 -2.12 30.24 -5.08
C PRO A 197 -0.73 30.69 -4.56
N GLU A 198 -0.25 30.07 -3.50
CA GLU A 198 1.07 30.32 -2.90
C GLU A 198 2.24 29.81 -3.76
N ARG A 199 1.97 28.95 -4.73
CA ARG A 199 2.98 28.41 -5.66
C ARG A 199 2.97 29.04 -7.04
N LYS A 200 2.31 30.21 -7.19
CA LYS A 200 2.24 30.90 -8.47
C LYS A 200 3.64 31.14 -9.06
N GLY A 201 3.85 30.71 -10.30
CA GLY A 201 5.12 30.81 -11.00
C GLY A 201 6.14 29.70 -10.69
N GLN A 202 5.79 28.75 -9.84
CA GLN A 202 6.61 27.56 -9.59
C GLN A 202 6.14 26.39 -10.48
N VAL A 203 7.10 25.54 -10.86
CA VAL A 203 6.78 24.29 -11.55
C VAL A 203 6.06 23.36 -10.59
N THR A 204 4.99 22.74 -11.06
CA THR A 204 4.31 21.64 -10.37
C THR A 204 4.73 20.35 -11.03
N PRO A 205 5.39 19.41 -10.31
CA PRO A 205 5.85 18.16 -10.87
C PRO A 205 4.69 17.22 -11.19
#